data_a6ea1a7c54f28f66e5ec766b8908b184
#
_entry.id   a6ea1a7c54f28f66e5ec766b8908b184
#
_cell.length_a   1.000
_cell.length_b   1.000
_cell.length_c   1.000
_cell.angle_alpha   90.00
_cell.angle_beta   90.00
_cell.angle_gamma   90.00
#
_symmetry.space_group_name_H-M   'P 1'
#
loop_
_entity.id
_entity.type
_entity.pdbx_description
1 polymer ?
#
loop_
_entity_poly.entity_id
_entity_poly.type
_entity_poly.pdbx_seq_one_letter_code
_entity_poly.pdbx_strand_id
1 'polypeptide(L)'
;MGAKLRREWLSQVLGEGTRVRPYLATHMPTLDRTVVPALAGDLRTADRREDWESEVPPREAAAAKGRDLLGGDGLACVTCHRFEGNPGLLMSVLDLAWSRTRLEWPWFRRYLVDPAAFRPGTRMPSFWPEGHSAMPDILEGDTARQIAAIWAALQEARVPGAEPAPY
;
A
#
# COMPACT_ATOMS: atom_id res chain seq x y z
N MET A 1 10.32 8.58 -2.70
CA MET A 1 10.35 7.20 -2.16
C MET A 1 10.35 7.16 -0.64
N GLY A 2 11.07 8.05 0.01
CA GLY A 2 11.22 8.08 1.46
C GLY A 2 9.93 8.29 2.24
N ALA A 3 9.04 9.16 1.79
CA ALA A 3 7.74 9.36 2.42
C ALA A 3 6.74 8.22 2.16
N LYS A 4 7.01 7.36 1.17
CA LYS A 4 6.14 6.25 0.78
C LYS A 4 6.45 4.95 1.50
N LEU A 5 7.75 4.62 1.59
CA LEU A 5 8.20 3.30 1.99
C LEU A 5 8.76 3.31 3.41
N ARG A 6 8.44 2.28 4.17
CA ARG A 6 9.06 2.02 5.46
C ARG A 6 10.56 1.83 5.30
N ARG A 7 11.33 2.29 6.27
CA ARG A 7 12.79 2.25 6.23
C ARG A 7 13.32 0.83 6.06
N GLU A 8 12.76 -0.10 6.80
CA GLU A 8 13.14 -1.51 6.79
C GLU A 8 12.92 -2.11 5.40
N TRP A 9 11.77 -1.83 4.81
CA TRP A 9 11.46 -2.27 3.45
C TRP A 9 12.39 -1.66 2.41
N LEU A 10 12.67 -0.38 2.53
CA LEU A 10 13.59 0.32 1.62
C LEU A 10 15.00 -0.31 1.70
N SER A 11 15.46 -0.63 2.92
CA SER A 11 16.74 -1.31 3.12
C SER A 11 16.77 -2.72 2.50
N GLN A 12 15.70 -3.49 2.62
CA GLN A 12 15.60 -4.81 1.98
C GLN A 12 15.62 -4.73 0.45
N VAL A 13 14.89 -3.77 -0.13
CA VAL A 13 14.90 -3.57 -1.59
C VAL A 13 16.29 -3.17 -2.10
N LEU A 14 16.95 -2.26 -1.41
CA LEU A 14 18.26 -1.74 -1.82
C LEU A 14 19.40 -2.72 -1.56
N GLY A 15 19.35 -3.47 -0.45
CA GLY A 15 20.44 -4.36 -0.04
C GLY A 15 20.27 -5.83 -0.43
N GLU A 16 19.01 -6.28 -0.62
CA GLU A 16 18.69 -7.69 -0.85
C GLU A 16 17.93 -7.93 -2.17
N GLY A 17 17.54 -6.85 -2.85
CA GLY A 17 16.77 -6.96 -4.09
C GLY A 17 15.35 -7.51 -3.90
N THR A 18 14.80 -7.38 -2.68
CA THR A 18 13.46 -7.88 -2.34
C THR A 18 12.40 -7.31 -3.27
N ARG A 19 11.50 -8.17 -3.75
CA ARG A 19 10.46 -7.81 -4.73
C ARG A 19 9.08 -8.26 -4.27
N VAL A 20 8.07 -7.49 -4.69
CA VAL A 20 6.65 -7.83 -4.50
C VAL A 20 5.91 -7.98 -5.83
N ARG A 21 6.64 -7.86 -6.94
CA ARG A 21 6.11 -8.00 -8.29
C ARG A 21 6.97 -8.99 -9.06
N PRO A 22 6.83 -10.30 -8.78
CA PRO A 22 7.66 -11.33 -9.38
C PRO A 22 7.54 -11.38 -10.91
N TYR A 23 6.40 -10.93 -11.46
CA TYR A 23 6.14 -10.84 -12.88
C TYR A 23 6.94 -9.74 -13.62
N LEU A 24 7.60 -8.83 -12.92
CA LEU A 24 8.48 -7.84 -13.54
C LEU A 24 9.89 -8.40 -13.67
N ALA A 25 10.39 -8.47 -14.90
CA ALA A 25 11.77 -8.86 -15.18
C ALA A 25 12.79 -7.81 -14.72
N THR A 26 12.37 -6.53 -14.65
CA THR A 26 13.23 -5.44 -14.19
C THR A 26 13.48 -5.52 -12.69
N HIS A 27 14.75 -5.51 -12.32
CA HIS A 27 15.20 -5.57 -10.93
C HIS A 27 15.84 -4.25 -10.51
N MET A 28 15.62 -3.85 -9.27
CA MET A 28 16.45 -2.83 -8.64
C MET A 28 17.84 -3.44 -8.41
N PRO A 29 18.93 -2.77 -8.84
CA PRO A 29 20.26 -3.26 -8.51
C PRO A 29 20.46 -3.27 -6.98
N THR A 30 21.12 -4.29 -6.48
CA THR A 30 21.49 -4.38 -5.07
C THR A 30 22.74 -3.55 -4.81
N LEU A 31 22.76 -2.88 -3.68
CA LEU A 31 23.87 -2.06 -3.22
C LEU A 31 24.62 -2.76 -2.08
N ASP A 32 25.85 -2.31 -1.84
CA ASP A 32 26.62 -2.77 -0.70
C ASP A 32 25.87 -2.47 0.61
N ARG A 33 25.82 -3.45 1.50
CA ARG A 33 25.11 -3.34 2.78
C ARG A 33 25.63 -2.23 3.68
N THR A 34 26.88 -1.80 3.50
CA THR A 34 27.47 -0.71 4.27
C THR A 34 26.90 0.67 3.89
N VAL A 35 26.50 0.85 2.63
CA VAL A 35 25.94 2.13 2.16
C VAL A 35 24.42 2.21 2.27
N VAL A 36 23.73 1.07 2.33
CA VAL A 36 22.27 0.98 2.33
C VAL A 36 21.62 1.79 3.48
N PRO A 37 22.08 1.70 4.74
CA PRO A 37 21.44 2.45 5.83
C PRO A 37 21.53 3.96 5.67
N ALA A 38 22.67 4.47 5.20
CA ALA A 38 22.86 5.88 4.93
C ALA A 38 21.93 6.35 3.79
N LEU A 39 21.95 5.65 2.65
CA LEU A 39 21.11 5.97 1.51
C LEU A 39 19.62 5.93 1.84
N ALA A 40 19.17 4.92 2.59
CA ALA A 40 17.77 4.85 3.02
C ALA A 40 17.40 6.03 3.93
N GLY A 41 18.31 6.45 4.79
CA GLY A 41 18.17 7.67 5.61
C GLY A 41 18.07 8.93 4.77
N ASP A 42 18.98 9.11 3.82
CA ASP A 42 19.02 10.26 2.92
C ASP A 42 17.76 10.38 2.06
N LEU A 43 17.29 9.25 1.50
CA LEU A 43 16.04 9.21 0.74
C LEU A 43 14.82 9.60 1.58
N ARG A 44 14.78 9.21 2.86
CA ARG A 44 13.72 9.61 3.77
C ARG A 44 13.80 11.10 4.09
N THR A 45 14.99 11.62 4.33
CA THR A 45 15.23 13.03 4.63
C THR A 45 14.88 13.91 3.41
N ALA A 46 15.32 13.53 2.23
CA ALA A 46 15.06 14.27 0.99
C ALA A 46 13.56 14.30 0.61
N ASP A 47 12.82 13.26 0.98
CA ASP A 47 11.39 13.12 0.66
C ASP A 47 10.48 13.37 1.90
N ARG A 48 11.05 14.03 2.92
CA ARG A 48 10.36 14.35 4.16
C ARG A 48 9.17 15.28 3.90
N ARG A 49 8.06 14.97 4.55
CA ARG A 49 6.83 15.76 4.53
C ARG A 49 6.45 16.09 5.96
N GLU A 50 6.80 17.26 6.43
CA GLU A 50 6.58 17.66 7.83
C GLU A 50 5.11 17.63 8.24
N ASP A 51 4.22 17.97 7.31
CA ASP A 51 2.76 17.90 7.48
C ASP A 51 2.21 16.48 7.61
N TRP A 52 3.02 15.44 7.29
CA TRP A 52 2.63 14.03 7.38
C TRP A 52 3.17 13.32 8.64
N GLU A 53 4.20 13.84 9.28
CA GLU A 53 4.94 13.14 10.33
C GLU A 53 4.10 12.87 11.59
N SER A 54 3.15 13.75 11.91
CA SER A 54 2.27 13.61 13.06
C SER A 54 1.05 12.71 12.82
N GLU A 55 0.84 12.27 11.56
CA GLU A 55 -0.31 11.44 11.24
C GLU A 55 -0.09 9.98 11.66
N VAL A 56 -0.96 9.50 12.52
CA VAL A 56 -1.03 8.09 12.91
C VAL A 56 -2.36 7.49 12.48
N PRO A 57 -2.42 6.19 12.13
CA PRO A 57 -3.69 5.56 11.84
C PRO A 57 -4.55 5.51 13.10
N PRO A 58 -5.89 5.67 12.99
CA PRO A 58 -6.79 5.52 14.11
C PRO A 58 -6.62 4.15 14.78
N ARG A 59 -6.59 4.13 16.12
CA ARG A 59 -6.40 2.90 16.89
C ARG A 59 -7.62 1.96 16.83
N GLU A 60 -8.81 2.54 16.74
CA GLU A 60 -10.10 1.82 16.73
C GLU A 60 -10.67 1.72 15.32
N ALA A 61 -9.87 1.22 14.40
CA ALA A 61 -10.34 0.99 13.05
C ALA A 61 -10.97 -0.41 12.93
N ALA A 62 -12.16 -0.48 12.32
CA ALA A 62 -12.92 -1.71 12.13
C ALA A 62 -12.33 -2.56 10.99
N ALA A 63 -11.35 -3.42 11.27
CA ALA A 63 -10.69 -4.25 10.27
C ALA A 63 -11.66 -5.14 9.48
N ALA A 64 -12.72 -5.66 10.10
CA ALA A 64 -13.77 -6.40 9.42
C ALA A 64 -14.44 -5.57 8.33
N LYS A 65 -14.79 -4.30 8.62
CA LYS A 65 -15.33 -3.36 7.63
C LYS A 65 -14.31 -3.02 6.53
N GLY A 66 -13.03 -3.02 6.86
CA GLY A 66 -11.95 -2.89 5.89
C GLY A 66 -11.91 -4.07 4.91
N ARG A 67 -12.14 -5.29 5.37
CA ARG A 67 -12.25 -6.48 4.51
C ARG A 67 -13.48 -6.42 3.61
N ASP A 68 -14.63 -5.97 4.14
CA ASP A 68 -15.84 -5.72 3.34
C ASP A 68 -15.53 -4.72 2.20
N LEU A 69 -14.86 -3.61 2.52
CA LEU A 69 -14.47 -2.59 1.54
C LEU A 69 -13.49 -3.12 0.48
N LEU A 70 -12.55 -3.98 0.84
CA LEU A 70 -11.60 -4.60 -0.11
C LEU A 70 -12.29 -5.59 -1.06
N GLY A 71 -13.38 -6.21 -0.61
CA GLY A 71 -14.11 -7.26 -1.31
C GLY A 71 -14.82 -6.80 -2.58
N GLY A 72 -15.36 -7.78 -3.34
CA GLY A 72 -16.05 -7.54 -4.61
C GLY A 72 -17.32 -6.70 -4.48
N ASP A 73 -18.04 -6.85 -3.37
CA ASP A 73 -19.27 -6.10 -3.07
C ASP A 73 -18.99 -4.73 -2.42
N GLY A 74 -17.72 -4.41 -2.15
CA GLY A 74 -17.25 -3.12 -1.65
C GLY A 74 -16.64 -2.26 -2.74
N LEU A 75 -15.44 -1.74 -2.49
CA LEU A 75 -14.67 -0.97 -3.47
C LEU A 75 -13.99 -1.86 -4.54
N ALA A 76 -14.20 -3.15 -4.46
CA ALA A 76 -13.73 -4.16 -5.41
C ALA A 76 -12.21 -4.16 -5.66
N CYS A 77 -11.41 -3.83 -4.66
CA CYS A 77 -9.95 -3.79 -4.77
C CYS A 77 -9.36 -5.14 -5.22
N VAL A 78 -9.96 -6.26 -4.75
CA VAL A 78 -9.58 -7.63 -5.13
C VAL A 78 -9.86 -7.96 -6.60
N THR A 79 -10.56 -7.12 -7.34
CA THR A 79 -10.74 -7.29 -8.79
C THR A 79 -9.40 -7.16 -9.53
N CYS A 80 -8.56 -6.22 -9.08
CA CYS A 80 -7.26 -5.94 -9.69
C CYS A 80 -6.09 -6.41 -8.86
N HIS A 81 -6.24 -6.50 -7.54
CA HIS A 81 -5.17 -6.82 -6.61
C HIS A 81 -5.28 -8.25 -6.09
N ARG A 82 -4.14 -8.89 -5.89
CA ARG A 82 -4.05 -10.08 -5.05
C ARG A 82 -4.31 -9.69 -3.60
N PHE A 83 -4.82 -10.63 -2.81
CA PHE A 83 -4.97 -10.45 -1.38
C PHE A 83 -4.75 -11.76 -0.63
N GLU A 84 -3.81 -11.77 0.30
CA GLU A 84 -3.41 -12.94 1.10
C GLU A 84 -3.03 -14.16 0.24
N GLY A 85 -2.40 -13.92 -0.92
CA GLY A 85 -2.01 -14.94 -1.88
C GLY A 85 -3.08 -15.29 -2.93
N ASN A 86 -4.34 -14.90 -2.71
CA ASN A 86 -5.40 -15.14 -3.70
C ASN A 86 -5.22 -14.22 -4.91
N PRO A 87 -5.41 -14.73 -6.14
CA PRO A 87 -5.29 -13.92 -7.34
C PRO A 87 -6.42 -12.89 -7.43
N GLY A 88 -6.16 -11.77 -8.10
CA GLY A 88 -7.20 -10.82 -8.49
C GLY A 88 -8.14 -11.44 -9.53
N LEU A 89 -9.40 -11.00 -9.54
CA LEU A 89 -10.44 -11.59 -10.40
C LEU A 89 -10.21 -11.30 -11.89
N LEU A 90 -9.76 -10.09 -12.25
CA LEU A 90 -9.52 -9.68 -13.63
C LEU A 90 -8.02 -9.57 -13.96
N MET A 91 -7.23 -9.15 -13.00
CA MET A 91 -5.77 -9.05 -13.14
C MET A 91 -5.11 -9.32 -11.78
N SER A 92 -3.88 -9.78 -11.82
CA SER A 92 -3.13 -10.10 -10.61
C SER A 92 -1.95 -9.16 -10.46
N VAL A 93 -2.23 -7.94 -10.03
CA VAL A 93 -1.19 -6.99 -9.65
C VAL A 93 -0.67 -7.28 -8.23
N LEU A 94 0.06 -6.37 -7.66
CA LEU A 94 0.59 -6.46 -6.31
C LEU A 94 -0.41 -7.01 -5.28
N ASP A 95 0.03 -7.94 -4.44
CA ASP A 95 -0.76 -8.40 -3.29
C ASP A 95 -0.82 -7.29 -2.22
N LEU A 96 -2.06 -6.95 -1.82
CA LEU A 96 -2.33 -5.87 -0.88
C LEU A 96 -1.78 -6.13 0.52
N ALA A 97 -1.65 -7.40 0.93
CA ALA A 97 -1.09 -7.76 2.23
C ALA A 97 0.35 -7.24 2.41
N TRP A 98 1.11 -7.05 1.33
CA TRP A 98 2.43 -6.43 1.40
C TRP A 98 2.40 -4.95 1.81
N SER A 99 1.25 -4.29 1.77
CA SER A 99 1.15 -2.87 2.14
C SER A 99 1.56 -2.63 3.59
N ARG A 100 1.25 -3.57 4.48
CA ARG A 100 1.60 -3.48 5.92
C ARG A 100 3.09 -3.37 6.20
N THR A 101 3.92 -4.04 5.41
CA THR A 101 5.38 -4.07 5.59
C THR A 101 6.11 -3.01 4.80
N ARG A 102 5.45 -2.46 3.76
CA ARG A 102 6.07 -1.59 2.77
C ARG A 102 5.76 -0.12 2.94
N LEU A 103 4.50 0.20 3.27
CA LEU A 103 3.99 1.56 3.12
C LEU A 103 3.91 2.30 4.46
N GLU A 104 4.15 3.59 4.39
CA GLU A 104 3.84 4.51 5.46
C GLU A 104 2.36 4.90 5.40
N TRP A 105 1.70 5.00 6.56
CA TRP A 105 0.29 5.35 6.67
C TRP A 105 -0.08 6.68 5.99
N PRO A 106 0.67 7.79 6.21
CA PRO A 106 0.30 9.07 5.62
C PRO A 106 0.29 9.05 4.09
N TRP A 107 1.25 8.32 3.51
CA TRP A 107 1.29 8.13 2.06
C TRP A 107 0.12 7.25 1.57
N PHE A 108 -0.14 6.14 2.26
CA PHE A 108 -1.22 5.21 1.91
C PHE A 108 -2.57 5.93 1.88
N ARG A 109 -2.89 6.69 2.93
CA ARG A 109 -4.13 7.45 3.04
C ARG A 109 -4.34 8.40 1.85
N ARG A 110 -3.33 9.20 1.56
CA ARG A 110 -3.40 10.18 0.46
C ARG A 110 -3.47 9.52 -0.91
N TYR A 111 -2.73 8.42 -1.09
CA TYR A 111 -2.75 7.68 -2.34
C TYR A 111 -4.11 7.07 -2.65
N LEU A 112 -4.85 6.59 -1.65
CA LEU A 112 -6.20 6.07 -1.86
C LEU A 112 -7.20 7.17 -2.23
N VAL A 113 -7.06 8.36 -1.65
CA VAL A 113 -7.94 9.51 -1.96
C VAL A 113 -7.74 9.97 -3.40
N ASP A 114 -6.49 10.16 -3.83
CA ASP A 114 -6.17 10.61 -5.20
C ASP A 114 -4.95 9.87 -5.76
N PRO A 115 -5.15 8.68 -6.33
CA PRO A 115 -4.05 7.91 -6.93
C PRO A 115 -3.41 8.63 -8.12
N ALA A 116 -4.17 9.42 -8.87
CA ALA A 116 -3.69 10.10 -10.08
C ALA A 116 -2.71 11.24 -9.77
N ALA A 117 -2.89 11.94 -8.64
CA ALA A 117 -1.95 12.96 -8.18
C ALA A 117 -0.56 12.39 -7.89
N PHE A 118 -0.50 11.13 -7.41
CA PHE A 118 0.78 10.44 -7.12
C PHE A 118 1.35 9.70 -8.32
N ARG A 119 0.50 9.26 -9.22
CA ARG A 119 0.88 8.51 -10.41
C ARG A 119 -0.05 8.83 -11.58
N PRO A 120 0.27 9.87 -12.35
CA PRO A 120 -0.49 10.18 -13.57
C PRO A 120 -0.58 8.96 -14.49
N GLY A 121 -1.77 8.71 -15.06
CA GLY A 121 -2.02 7.55 -15.92
C GLY A 121 -2.24 6.22 -15.17
N THR A 122 -2.34 6.23 -13.84
CA THR A 122 -2.76 5.02 -13.11
C THR A 122 -4.17 4.57 -13.51
N ARG A 123 -4.39 3.24 -13.51
CA ARG A 123 -5.72 2.67 -13.67
C ARG A 123 -6.49 2.53 -12.36
N MET A 124 -5.82 2.77 -11.23
CA MET A 124 -6.46 2.75 -9.93
C MET A 124 -7.39 3.97 -9.80
N PRO A 125 -8.70 3.77 -9.63
CA PRO A 125 -9.63 4.89 -9.49
C PRO A 125 -9.53 5.53 -8.11
N SER A 126 -10.04 6.76 -7.98
CA SER A 126 -10.44 7.30 -6.68
C SER A 126 -11.81 6.73 -6.33
N PHE A 127 -11.99 6.25 -5.09
CA PHE A 127 -13.26 5.77 -4.56
C PHE A 127 -13.98 6.83 -3.71
N TRP A 128 -13.37 7.98 -3.56
CA TRP A 128 -13.90 9.13 -2.79
C TRP A 128 -13.83 10.41 -3.62
N PRO A 129 -14.46 10.44 -4.83
CA PRO A 129 -14.47 11.64 -5.64
C PRO A 129 -15.11 12.79 -4.86
N GLU A 130 -14.44 13.94 -4.85
CA GLU A 130 -14.90 15.13 -4.12
C GLU A 130 -15.19 14.90 -2.64
N GLY A 131 -14.57 13.88 -2.04
CA GLY A 131 -14.76 13.50 -0.65
C GLY A 131 -15.98 12.60 -0.38
N HIS A 132 -16.73 12.22 -1.41
CA HIS A 132 -17.89 11.34 -1.29
C HIS A 132 -17.53 9.88 -1.55
N SER A 133 -17.92 9.02 -0.64
CA SER A 133 -17.64 7.57 -0.75
C SER A 133 -18.51 6.92 -1.82
N ALA A 134 -17.89 6.02 -2.60
CA ALA A 134 -18.61 5.09 -3.47
C ALA A 134 -19.42 4.03 -2.68
N MET A 135 -19.19 3.91 -1.38
CA MET A 135 -19.85 2.94 -0.47
C MET A 135 -20.43 3.68 0.76
N PRO A 136 -21.52 4.46 0.58
CA PRO A 136 -22.06 5.30 1.65
C PRO A 136 -22.61 4.50 2.85
N ASP A 137 -23.01 3.24 2.64
CA ASP A 137 -23.59 2.40 3.69
C ASP A 137 -22.53 1.75 4.61
N ILE A 138 -21.26 1.82 4.24
CA ILE A 138 -20.17 1.30 5.07
C ILE A 138 -19.53 2.46 5.84
N LEU A 139 -19.59 2.41 7.16
CA LEU A 139 -19.04 3.45 8.06
C LEU A 139 -19.57 4.86 7.73
N GLU A 140 -20.87 4.96 7.44
CA GLU A 140 -21.59 6.19 7.06
C GLU A 140 -20.94 6.97 5.89
N GLY A 141 -20.21 6.28 5.03
CA GLY A 141 -19.50 6.89 3.90
C GLY A 141 -18.30 7.77 4.31
N ASP A 142 -17.93 7.77 5.59
CA ASP A 142 -16.83 8.59 6.07
C ASP A 142 -15.48 8.12 5.48
N THR A 143 -14.89 8.96 4.66
CA THR A 143 -13.64 8.69 3.94
C THR A 143 -12.50 8.30 4.88
N ALA A 144 -12.33 9.02 5.98
CA ALA A 144 -11.22 8.78 6.90
C ALA A 144 -11.40 7.44 7.62
N ARG A 145 -12.63 7.14 8.08
CA ARG A 145 -12.96 5.87 8.75
C ARG A 145 -12.85 4.68 7.80
N GLN A 146 -13.29 4.82 6.55
CA GLN A 146 -13.18 3.76 5.54
C GLN A 146 -11.72 3.45 5.20
N ILE A 147 -10.89 4.45 4.96
CA ILE A 147 -9.46 4.25 4.67
C ILE A 147 -8.73 3.66 5.88
N ALA A 148 -9.07 4.12 7.10
CA ALA A 148 -8.52 3.55 8.32
C ALA A 148 -8.92 2.08 8.51
N ALA A 149 -10.17 1.71 8.20
CA ALA A 149 -10.64 0.34 8.25
C ALA A 149 -9.89 -0.56 7.25
N ILE A 150 -9.70 -0.09 6.01
CA ILE A 150 -8.89 -0.78 5.00
C ILE A 150 -7.45 -0.97 5.53
N TRP A 151 -6.84 0.08 6.08
CA TRP A 151 -5.51 -0.01 6.64
C TRP A 151 -5.43 -1.06 7.76
N ALA A 152 -6.40 -1.08 8.68
CA ALA A 152 -6.47 -2.06 9.75
C ALA A 152 -6.58 -3.49 9.20
N ALA A 153 -7.44 -3.73 8.20
CA ALA A 153 -7.55 -5.01 7.53
C ALA A 153 -6.22 -5.47 6.92
N LEU A 154 -5.48 -4.55 6.30
CA LEU A 154 -4.16 -4.84 5.73
C LEU A 154 -3.09 -5.10 6.80
N GLN A 155 -3.19 -4.48 8.00
CA GLN A 155 -2.28 -4.78 9.11
C GLN A 155 -2.47 -6.20 9.67
N GLU A 156 -3.68 -6.73 9.63
CA GLU A 156 -4.01 -8.09 10.06
C GLU A 156 -3.78 -9.14 8.96
N ALA A 157 -3.68 -8.71 7.70
CA ALA A 157 -3.58 -9.61 6.55
C ALA A 157 -2.32 -10.49 6.62
N ARG A 158 -2.48 -11.74 6.21
CA ARG A 158 -1.36 -12.66 6.07
C ARG A 158 -0.53 -12.31 4.83
N VAL A 159 0.72 -11.92 5.04
CA VAL A 159 1.65 -11.68 3.94
C VAL A 159 1.99 -13.03 3.31
N PRO A 160 1.76 -13.22 1.99
CA PRO A 160 2.16 -14.45 1.32
C PRO A 160 3.68 -14.59 1.37
N GLY A 161 4.18 -15.81 1.40
CA GLY A 161 5.62 -16.07 1.26
C GLY A 161 6.15 -15.41 -0.01
N ALA A 162 7.42 -15.04 -0.01
CA ALA A 162 8.10 -14.62 -1.24
C ALA A 162 8.09 -15.83 -2.19
N GLU A 163 7.09 -15.91 -3.07
CA GLU A 163 7.08 -16.92 -4.12
C GLU A 163 8.26 -16.63 -5.05
N PRO A 164 9.10 -17.64 -5.37
CA PRO A 164 10.05 -17.51 -6.45
C PRO A 164 9.26 -17.15 -7.72
N ALA A 165 9.78 -16.22 -8.52
CA ALA A 165 9.16 -15.85 -9.77
C ALA A 165 8.96 -17.11 -10.61
N PRO A 166 7.76 -17.36 -11.20
CA PRO A 166 7.66 -18.34 -12.28
C PRO A 166 8.56 -17.85 -13.41
N TYR A 167 9.44 -18.71 -13.84
CA TYR A 167 10.34 -18.49 -14.99
C TYR A 167 9.56 -18.35 -16.28
#